data_937e130786991e52b30bbccd50449ec6
#
_entry.id   937e130786991e52b30bbccd50449ec6
#
_cell.length_a   1.000
_cell.length_b   1.000
_cell.length_c   1.000
_cell.angle_alpha   90.00
_cell.angle_beta   90.00
_cell.angle_gamma   90.00
#
_symmetry.space_group_name_H-M   'P 1'
#
loop_
_entity.id
_entity.type
_entity.pdbx_description
1 polymer ?
#
loop_
_entity_poly.entity_id
_entity_poly.type
_entity_poly.pdbx_seq_one_letter_code
_entity_poly.pdbx_strand_id
1 'polypeptide(L)'
;MIVYSPRAWTQALHETTKRWRVIVAHRRSGKTTASINHLVRDATRTEKARFAYIAPTYKQAKNVAWDILKEYTEKFDGVKFNESELRVDFHNNARITLYGADNPDSLRGLGLWGVVFDEYSQQPSNIFTEIIRPSLADHKGYAIWIGTPKGKNDFYRLYLRSKTDPDWFGMLLSVADSGLISQKELDDAEKVMTPDEFNQEWYCSFEAAIQGAYYSTQIRDARQEGRISGVLYEPGLKVSTAWDIGIGDATAIWFFQRVGAEIRLIDYYETTGEGFPYFAKILNDKGYIYSDHFGPHDLQNREVGSGKTRLEVAQKLGINFKIVPKLPIEEGIDAARRMFNKCWFDEKKCSSGIDALVAYHKEWDDKQGQFKEHPYHDWSSHAADAFRYLALGRTEGELGNYVEDPEIREFEEIRRKQAEGKGDVLDIFE
;
A
#
# COMPACT_ATOMS: atom_id res chain seq x y z
N MET A 1 -38.74 -0.89 -19.38
CA MET A 1 -37.63 -0.03 -18.88
C MET A 1 -36.96 -0.76 -17.78
N ILE A 2 -35.71 -1.16 -17.91
CA ILE A 2 -34.94 -1.65 -16.79
C ILE A 2 -34.61 -0.42 -15.95
N VAL A 3 -35.29 -0.29 -14.82
CA VAL A 3 -35.02 0.80 -13.86
C VAL A 3 -34.02 0.27 -12.86
N TYR A 4 -32.90 0.95 -12.72
CA TYR A 4 -31.96 0.62 -11.67
C TYR A 4 -32.60 0.81 -10.30
N SER A 5 -32.68 -0.26 -9.53
CA SER A 5 -33.11 -0.22 -8.12
C SER A 5 -31.91 -0.44 -7.24
N PRO A 6 -31.45 0.57 -6.48
CA PRO A 6 -30.33 0.44 -5.57
C PRO A 6 -30.60 -0.64 -4.53
N ARG A 7 -29.64 -1.54 -4.34
CA ARG A 7 -29.64 -2.46 -3.18
C ARG A 7 -29.34 -1.67 -1.90
N ALA A 8 -29.75 -2.16 -0.76
CA ALA A 8 -29.58 -1.45 0.52
C ALA A 8 -28.12 -0.97 0.74
N TRP A 9 -27.13 -1.81 0.46
CA TRP A 9 -25.74 -1.44 0.60
C TRP A 9 -25.26 -0.37 -0.41
N THR A 10 -25.86 -0.32 -1.62
CA THR A 10 -25.45 0.66 -2.65
C THR A 10 -25.98 2.06 -2.35
N GLN A 11 -26.98 2.19 -1.50
CA GLN A 11 -27.55 3.47 -1.12
C GLN A 11 -26.49 4.37 -0.47
N ALA A 12 -25.71 3.84 0.46
CA ALA A 12 -24.60 4.59 1.07
C ALA A 12 -23.56 5.11 0.06
N LEU A 13 -23.23 4.31 -0.98
CA LEU A 13 -22.36 4.74 -2.07
C LEU A 13 -22.97 5.91 -2.85
N HIS A 14 -24.28 5.86 -3.12
CA HIS A 14 -24.96 6.88 -3.92
C HIS A 14 -25.20 8.19 -3.14
N GLU A 15 -25.37 8.13 -1.84
CA GLU A 15 -25.66 9.26 -0.97
C GLU A 15 -24.42 9.96 -0.43
N THR A 16 -23.29 9.28 -0.32
CA THR A 16 -22.08 9.90 0.21
C THR A 16 -21.61 11.07 -0.63
N THR A 17 -21.25 12.16 0.03
CA THR A 17 -20.63 13.35 -0.58
C THR A 17 -19.12 13.31 -0.57
N LYS A 18 -18.51 12.25 0.00
CA LYS A 18 -17.06 12.10 0.06
C LYS A 18 -16.48 11.95 -1.34
N ARG A 19 -15.36 12.63 -1.56
CA ARG A 19 -14.68 12.65 -2.87
C ARG A 19 -14.00 11.32 -3.20
N TRP A 20 -13.44 10.65 -2.19
CA TRP A 20 -12.69 9.41 -2.31
C TRP A 20 -13.48 8.27 -1.68
N ARG A 21 -13.77 7.20 -2.47
CA ARG A 21 -14.70 6.14 -2.05
C ARG A 21 -14.12 4.77 -2.35
N VAL A 22 -13.94 3.95 -1.33
CA VAL A 22 -13.38 2.59 -1.44
C VAL A 22 -14.45 1.57 -1.06
N ILE A 23 -14.80 0.70 -2.00
CA ILE A 23 -15.80 -0.35 -1.83
C ILE A 23 -15.13 -1.71 -2.00
N VAL A 24 -14.85 -2.37 -0.90
CA VAL A 24 -14.40 -3.76 -0.86
C VAL A 24 -15.65 -4.63 -0.78
N ALA A 25 -15.91 -5.44 -1.81
CA ALA A 25 -17.14 -6.23 -1.82
C ALA A 25 -16.92 -7.59 -2.48
N HIS A 26 -17.60 -8.60 -1.93
CA HIS A 26 -17.52 -9.97 -2.42
C HIS A 26 -17.97 -10.11 -3.88
N ARG A 27 -17.62 -11.23 -4.52
CA ARG A 27 -18.13 -11.55 -5.88
C ARG A 27 -19.64 -11.57 -5.93
N ARG A 28 -20.25 -11.17 -7.05
CA ARG A 28 -21.69 -11.12 -7.27
C ARG A 28 -22.46 -10.16 -6.37
N SER A 29 -21.79 -9.29 -5.63
CA SER A 29 -22.45 -8.23 -4.82
C SER A 29 -23.19 -7.18 -5.67
N GLY A 30 -22.87 -7.07 -6.97
CA GLY A 30 -23.42 -6.05 -7.87
C GLY A 30 -22.64 -4.73 -7.88
N LYS A 31 -21.38 -4.74 -7.41
CA LYS A 31 -20.52 -3.55 -7.34
C LYS A 31 -20.35 -2.83 -8.67
N THR A 32 -20.13 -3.58 -9.78
CA THR A 32 -19.99 -3.04 -11.13
C THR A 32 -21.27 -2.32 -11.57
N THR A 33 -22.43 -2.97 -11.44
CA THR A 33 -23.72 -2.39 -11.80
C THR A 33 -24.02 -1.11 -11.00
N ALA A 34 -23.74 -1.12 -9.69
CA ALA A 34 -23.94 0.03 -8.83
C ALA A 34 -23.06 1.21 -9.26
N SER A 35 -21.78 0.95 -9.55
CA SER A 35 -20.82 1.98 -9.94
C SER A 35 -21.12 2.58 -11.30
N ILE A 36 -21.53 1.77 -12.29
CA ILE A 36 -21.97 2.25 -13.61
C ILE A 36 -23.19 3.14 -13.45
N ASN A 37 -24.21 2.70 -12.69
CA ASN A 37 -25.41 3.51 -12.48
C ASN A 37 -25.13 4.78 -11.67
N HIS A 38 -24.09 4.80 -10.83
CA HIS A 38 -23.62 6.03 -10.19
C HIS A 38 -23.09 7.03 -11.23
N LEU A 39 -22.27 6.58 -12.19
CA LEU A 39 -21.78 7.42 -13.29
C LEU A 39 -22.92 7.89 -14.20
N VAL A 40 -23.88 7.01 -14.53
CA VAL A 40 -25.05 7.35 -15.36
C VAL A 40 -25.89 8.44 -14.69
N ARG A 41 -26.18 8.29 -13.39
CA ARG A 41 -26.90 9.31 -12.61
C ARG A 41 -26.22 10.67 -12.69
N ASP A 42 -24.90 10.71 -12.50
CA ASP A 42 -24.15 11.96 -12.48
C ASP A 42 -23.98 12.55 -13.89
N ALA A 43 -23.82 11.70 -14.92
CA ALA A 43 -23.79 12.14 -16.33
C ALA A 43 -25.12 12.76 -16.78
N THR A 44 -26.25 12.22 -16.34
CA THR A 44 -27.56 12.80 -16.66
C THR A 44 -27.84 14.15 -15.98
N ARG A 45 -27.16 14.42 -14.86
CA ARG A 45 -27.35 15.63 -14.04
C ARG A 45 -26.36 16.74 -14.34
N THR A 46 -25.22 16.43 -14.97
CA THR A 46 -24.13 17.40 -15.15
C THR A 46 -23.82 17.59 -16.64
N GLU A 47 -24.14 18.78 -17.15
CA GLU A 47 -23.91 19.11 -18.57
C GLU A 47 -22.41 19.08 -18.89
N LYS A 48 -22.07 18.56 -20.09
CA LYS A 48 -20.69 18.48 -20.62
C LYS A 48 -19.69 17.71 -19.75
N ALA A 49 -20.14 17.03 -18.69
CA ALA A 49 -19.27 16.29 -17.79
C ALA A 49 -18.63 15.07 -18.48
N ARG A 50 -17.43 14.71 -18.02
CA ARG A 50 -16.67 13.54 -18.49
C ARG A 50 -16.46 12.59 -17.33
N PHE A 51 -16.84 11.35 -17.56
CA PHE A 51 -16.69 10.26 -16.58
C PHE A 51 -15.91 9.11 -17.21
N ALA A 52 -15.10 8.45 -16.40
CA ALA A 52 -14.34 7.29 -16.80
C ALA A 52 -14.69 6.06 -15.94
N TYR A 53 -14.74 4.91 -16.59
CA TYR A 53 -14.73 3.61 -15.92
C TYR A 53 -13.49 2.86 -16.39
N ILE A 54 -12.64 2.45 -15.45
CA ILE A 54 -11.34 1.86 -15.71
C ILE A 54 -11.33 0.43 -15.16
N ALA A 55 -11.22 -0.57 -16.05
CA ALA A 55 -11.01 -1.97 -15.70
C ALA A 55 -9.52 -2.34 -15.83
N PRO A 56 -9.07 -3.48 -15.31
CA PRO A 56 -7.67 -3.92 -15.46
C PRO A 56 -7.21 -3.96 -16.93
N THR A 57 -8.07 -4.42 -17.83
CA THR A 57 -7.79 -4.42 -19.27
C THR A 57 -8.97 -3.86 -20.06
N TYR A 58 -8.69 -3.32 -21.26
CA TYR A 58 -9.74 -2.86 -22.18
C TYR A 58 -10.72 -3.99 -22.55
N LYS A 59 -10.22 -5.21 -22.71
CA LYS A 59 -11.05 -6.40 -22.97
C LYS A 59 -12.02 -6.68 -21.81
N GLN A 60 -11.56 -6.55 -20.57
CA GLN A 60 -12.44 -6.71 -19.40
C GLN A 60 -13.47 -5.60 -19.31
N ALA A 61 -13.09 -4.33 -19.56
CA ALA A 61 -14.06 -3.22 -19.63
C ALA A 61 -15.17 -3.52 -20.63
N LYS A 62 -14.82 -4.00 -21.83
CA LYS A 62 -15.77 -4.37 -22.87
C LYS A 62 -16.68 -5.53 -22.45
N ASN A 63 -16.11 -6.59 -21.93
CA ASN A 63 -16.88 -7.82 -21.67
C ASN A 63 -17.76 -7.73 -20.41
N VAL A 64 -17.41 -6.85 -19.45
CA VAL A 64 -18.11 -6.80 -18.15
C VAL A 64 -18.99 -5.56 -18.04
N ALA A 65 -18.46 -4.39 -18.41
CA ALA A 65 -19.10 -3.11 -18.12
C ALA A 65 -19.88 -2.52 -19.30
N TRP A 66 -19.45 -2.80 -20.55
CA TRP A 66 -20.04 -2.17 -21.72
C TRP A 66 -21.51 -2.53 -21.93
N ASP A 67 -21.85 -3.81 -21.82
CA ASP A 67 -23.24 -4.25 -21.97
C ASP A 67 -24.12 -3.72 -20.84
N ILE A 68 -23.61 -3.67 -19.61
CA ILE A 68 -24.32 -3.08 -18.47
C ILE A 68 -24.58 -1.58 -18.73
N LEU A 69 -23.58 -0.83 -19.20
CA LEU A 69 -23.72 0.59 -19.48
C LEU A 69 -24.77 0.83 -20.58
N LYS A 70 -24.76 0.03 -21.67
CA LYS A 70 -25.78 0.11 -22.72
C LYS A 70 -27.17 -0.19 -22.18
N GLU A 71 -27.33 -1.30 -21.47
CA GLU A 71 -28.60 -1.75 -20.91
C GLU A 71 -29.30 -0.66 -20.07
N TYR A 72 -28.53 0.06 -19.25
CA TYR A 72 -29.07 1.11 -18.40
C TYR A 72 -29.19 2.49 -19.08
N THR A 73 -28.65 2.68 -20.30
CA THR A 73 -28.68 3.97 -21.00
C THR A 73 -29.42 3.97 -22.32
N GLU A 74 -29.68 2.81 -22.95
CA GLU A 74 -30.28 2.70 -24.30
C GLU A 74 -31.63 3.39 -24.44
N LYS A 75 -32.37 3.56 -23.35
CA LYS A 75 -33.72 4.18 -23.37
C LYS A 75 -33.74 5.65 -23.01
N PHE A 76 -32.58 6.27 -22.79
CA PHE A 76 -32.54 7.73 -22.61
C PHE A 76 -32.59 8.44 -23.98
N ASP A 77 -33.43 9.43 -24.06
CA ASP A 77 -33.55 10.21 -25.31
C ASP A 77 -32.21 10.89 -25.64
N GLY A 78 -31.83 10.80 -26.93
CA GLY A 78 -30.65 11.46 -27.49
C GLY A 78 -29.31 10.83 -27.09
N VAL A 79 -29.30 9.64 -26.48
CA VAL A 79 -28.09 8.89 -26.18
C VAL A 79 -27.49 8.32 -27.49
N LYS A 80 -26.17 8.40 -27.62
CA LYS A 80 -25.40 7.82 -28.72
C LYS A 80 -24.32 6.91 -28.21
N PHE A 81 -24.14 5.75 -28.85
CA PHE A 81 -23.12 4.77 -28.53
C PHE A 81 -21.99 4.78 -29.54
N ASN A 82 -20.76 4.73 -29.08
CA ASN A 82 -19.58 4.50 -29.91
C ASN A 82 -18.94 3.16 -29.48
N GLU A 83 -19.18 2.12 -30.26
CA GLU A 83 -18.71 0.75 -29.98
C GLU A 83 -17.19 0.60 -30.07
N SER A 84 -16.51 1.42 -30.90
CA SER A 84 -15.06 1.33 -31.04
C SER A 84 -14.31 1.97 -29.88
N GLU A 85 -14.89 3.03 -29.30
CA GLU A 85 -14.30 3.73 -28.15
C GLU A 85 -14.93 3.33 -26.81
N LEU A 86 -15.89 2.42 -26.80
CA LEU A 86 -16.70 2.04 -25.63
C LEU A 86 -17.23 3.26 -24.89
N ARG A 87 -17.92 4.15 -25.63
CA ARG A 87 -18.32 5.46 -25.15
C ARG A 87 -19.82 5.69 -25.32
N VAL A 88 -20.43 6.30 -24.31
CA VAL A 88 -21.80 6.76 -24.34
C VAL A 88 -21.83 8.29 -24.25
N ASP A 89 -22.43 8.93 -25.22
CA ASP A 89 -22.67 10.38 -25.26
C ASP A 89 -24.15 10.65 -24.93
N PHE A 90 -24.40 11.51 -23.93
CA PHE A 90 -25.74 11.90 -23.48
C PHE A 90 -26.22 13.20 -24.19
N HIS A 91 -27.53 13.43 -24.21
CA HIS A 91 -28.15 14.60 -24.85
C HIS A 91 -27.63 15.95 -24.29
N ASN A 92 -27.20 15.99 -23.02
CA ASN A 92 -26.62 17.15 -22.37
C ASN A 92 -25.11 17.29 -22.61
N ASN A 93 -24.58 16.61 -23.62
CA ASN A 93 -23.14 16.54 -23.94
C ASN A 93 -22.25 15.95 -22.87
N ALA A 94 -22.81 15.35 -21.80
CA ALA A 94 -22.04 14.54 -20.89
C ALA A 94 -21.60 13.23 -21.56
N ARG A 95 -20.57 12.59 -21.02
CA ARG A 95 -19.98 11.40 -21.62
C ARG A 95 -19.47 10.44 -20.54
N ILE A 96 -19.68 9.15 -20.77
CA ILE A 96 -19.04 8.07 -20.04
C ILE A 96 -18.21 7.26 -21.03
N THR A 97 -16.93 7.05 -20.74
CA THR A 97 -16.01 6.24 -21.55
C THR A 97 -15.38 5.14 -20.69
N LEU A 98 -15.29 3.94 -21.24
CA LEU A 98 -14.64 2.80 -20.60
C LEU A 98 -13.19 2.66 -21.08
N TYR A 99 -12.27 2.41 -20.16
CA TYR A 99 -10.84 2.29 -20.43
C TYR A 99 -10.28 1.01 -19.82
N GLY A 100 -9.11 0.59 -20.31
CA GLY A 100 -8.28 -0.41 -19.69
C GLY A 100 -7.07 0.24 -19.02
N ALA A 101 -6.72 -0.24 -17.83
CA ALA A 101 -5.51 0.14 -17.10
C ALA A 101 -4.22 -0.36 -17.79
N ASP A 102 -4.34 -1.33 -18.69
CA ASP A 102 -3.28 -1.86 -19.54
C ASP A 102 -2.73 -0.87 -20.59
N ASN A 103 -3.42 0.27 -20.81
CA ASN A 103 -2.96 1.38 -21.64
C ASN A 103 -3.06 2.73 -20.90
N PRO A 104 -2.13 3.01 -19.97
CA PRO A 104 -2.16 4.20 -19.13
C PRO A 104 -2.11 5.52 -19.91
N ASP A 105 -1.45 5.55 -21.05
CA ASP A 105 -1.32 6.76 -21.86
C ASP A 105 -2.65 7.25 -22.43
N SER A 106 -3.59 6.34 -22.68
CA SER A 106 -4.95 6.70 -23.14
C SER A 106 -5.76 7.49 -22.10
N LEU A 107 -5.31 7.48 -20.84
CA LEU A 107 -5.95 8.15 -19.70
C LEU A 107 -5.41 9.55 -19.44
N ARG A 108 -4.35 9.97 -20.15
CA ARG A 108 -3.73 11.29 -19.95
C ARG A 108 -4.56 12.40 -20.57
N GLY A 109 -4.60 13.57 -19.92
CA GLY A 109 -5.28 14.75 -20.44
C GLY A 109 -6.80 14.73 -20.34
N LEU A 110 -7.40 13.76 -19.66
CA LEU A 110 -8.83 13.71 -19.42
C LEU A 110 -9.22 14.71 -18.33
N GLY A 111 -10.16 15.62 -18.63
CA GLY A 111 -10.80 16.49 -17.61
C GLY A 111 -11.99 15.77 -17.00
N LEU A 112 -11.82 15.10 -15.85
CA LEU A 112 -12.83 14.20 -15.31
C LEU A 112 -13.63 14.82 -14.14
N TRP A 113 -14.95 14.59 -14.14
CA TRP A 113 -15.85 14.83 -13.01
C TRP A 113 -15.93 13.63 -12.06
N GLY A 114 -15.71 12.43 -12.57
CA GLY A 114 -15.71 11.24 -11.75
C GLY A 114 -15.08 10.05 -12.48
N VAL A 115 -14.51 9.15 -11.70
CA VAL A 115 -13.89 7.92 -12.19
C VAL A 115 -14.25 6.75 -11.29
N VAL A 116 -14.43 5.58 -11.90
CA VAL A 116 -14.54 4.28 -11.22
C VAL A 116 -13.36 3.44 -11.64
N PHE A 117 -12.64 2.87 -10.67
CA PHE A 117 -11.65 1.82 -10.87
C PHE A 117 -12.27 0.48 -10.46
N ASP A 118 -12.51 -0.40 -11.43
CA ASP A 118 -13.06 -1.74 -11.16
C ASP A 118 -11.95 -2.77 -11.04
N GLU A 119 -12.13 -3.71 -10.12
CA GLU A 119 -11.12 -4.72 -9.74
C GLU A 119 -9.74 -4.09 -9.52
N TYR A 120 -9.72 -2.99 -8.75
CA TYR A 120 -8.51 -2.17 -8.54
C TYR A 120 -7.33 -2.95 -7.97
N SER A 121 -7.57 -4.02 -7.22
CA SER A 121 -6.53 -4.94 -6.75
C SER A 121 -5.68 -5.57 -7.87
N GLN A 122 -6.11 -5.44 -9.14
CA GLN A 122 -5.43 -5.95 -10.32
C GLN A 122 -4.89 -4.85 -11.23
N GLN A 123 -4.98 -3.58 -10.83
CA GLN A 123 -4.51 -2.44 -11.62
C GLN A 123 -3.15 -1.94 -11.10
N PRO A 124 -2.32 -1.33 -11.97
CA PRO A 124 -1.08 -0.69 -11.54
C PRO A 124 -1.37 0.46 -10.54
N SER A 125 -0.62 0.50 -9.44
CA SER A 125 -0.83 1.45 -8.33
C SER A 125 -0.63 2.92 -8.73
N ASN A 126 0.25 3.19 -9.68
CA ASN A 126 0.61 4.54 -10.12
C ASN A 126 -0.43 5.21 -11.02
N ILE A 127 -1.40 4.47 -11.60
CA ILE A 127 -2.43 5.06 -12.49
C ILE A 127 -3.18 6.18 -11.80
N PHE A 128 -3.58 5.98 -10.56
CA PHE A 128 -4.31 7.03 -9.85
C PHE A 128 -3.43 8.24 -9.57
N THR A 129 -2.26 8.05 -8.98
CA THR A 129 -1.42 9.14 -8.49
C THR A 129 -0.83 9.99 -9.62
N GLU A 130 -0.35 9.35 -10.68
CA GLU A 130 0.37 10.02 -11.76
C GLU A 130 -0.54 10.54 -12.88
N ILE A 131 -1.66 9.86 -13.15
CA ILE A 131 -2.48 10.12 -14.34
C ILE A 131 -3.86 10.65 -13.98
N ILE A 132 -4.60 9.93 -13.16
CA ILE A 132 -6.01 10.25 -12.90
C ILE A 132 -6.18 11.37 -11.87
N ARG A 133 -5.33 11.41 -10.85
CA ARG A 133 -5.41 12.46 -9.81
C ARG A 133 -5.28 13.88 -10.39
N PRO A 134 -4.35 14.17 -11.31
CA PRO A 134 -4.32 15.44 -12.03
C PRO A 134 -5.59 15.69 -12.86
N SER A 135 -6.09 14.68 -13.58
CA SER A 135 -7.30 14.79 -14.43
C SER A 135 -8.58 15.12 -13.67
N LEU A 136 -8.60 14.88 -12.35
CA LEU A 136 -9.73 15.23 -11.46
C LEU A 136 -9.60 16.63 -10.83
N ALA A 137 -8.50 17.34 -11.05
CA ALA A 137 -8.21 18.58 -10.32
C ALA A 137 -9.14 19.72 -10.71
N ASP A 138 -9.35 19.94 -12.01
CA ASP A 138 -10.08 21.08 -12.56
C ASP A 138 -11.55 21.11 -12.10
N HIS A 139 -12.16 19.95 -12.00
CA HIS A 139 -13.57 19.81 -11.62
C HIS A 139 -13.79 19.35 -10.20
N LYS A 140 -12.73 19.21 -9.41
CA LYS A 140 -12.76 18.57 -8.06
C LYS A 140 -13.48 17.22 -8.12
N GLY A 141 -13.29 16.49 -9.22
CA GLY A 141 -13.93 15.22 -9.50
C GLY A 141 -13.65 14.15 -8.46
N TYR A 142 -14.50 13.15 -8.35
CA TYR A 142 -14.38 12.06 -7.38
C TYR A 142 -13.75 10.80 -7.98
N ALA A 143 -13.26 9.91 -7.12
CA ALA A 143 -12.85 8.56 -7.49
C ALA A 143 -13.53 7.51 -6.61
N ILE A 144 -13.94 6.40 -7.25
CA ILE A 144 -14.52 5.24 -6.60
C ILE A 144 -13.66 4.03 -6.96
N TRP A 145 -13.07 3.39 -5.97
CA TRP A 145 -12.34 2.13 -6.12
C TRP A 145 -13.24 0.99 -5.69
N ILE A 146 -13.47 0.02 -6.57
CA ILE A 146 -14.24 -1.18 -6.27
C ILE A 146 -13.43 -2.42 -6.59
N GLY A 147 -13.65 -3.49 -5.87
CA GLY A 147 -12.99 -4.77 -6.11
C GLY A 147 -13.22 -5.80 -5.02
N THR A 148 -12.70 -6.98 -5.29
CA THR A 148 -12.50 -8.04 -4.32
C THR A 148 -11.04 -7.98 -3.83
N PRO A 149 -10.74 -8.28 -2.57
CA PRO A 149 -9.37 -8.33 -2.08
C PRO A 149 -8.47 -9.27 -2.90
N LYS A 150 -7.19 -8.91 -3.00
CA LYS A 150 -6.12 -9.80 -3.48
C LYS A 150 -4.89 -9.58 -2.61
N GLY A 151 -4.93 -10.12 -1.38
CA GLY A 151 -3.88 -9.90 -0.39
C GLY A 151 -3.79 -8.42 0.05
N LYS A 152 -2.78 -8.11 0.85
CA LYS A 152 -2.51 -6.75 1.37
C LYS A 152 -1.74 -5.91 0.36
N ASN A 153 -2.42 -5.49 -0.69
CA ASN A 153 -1.89 -4.65 -1.78
C ASN A 153 -2.32 -3.18 -1.64
N ASP A 154 -2.16 -2.39 -2.70
CA ASP A 154 -2.53 -0.97 -2.70
C ASP A 154 -4.03 -0.74 -2.44
N PHE A 155 -4.90 -1.64 -2.91
CA PHE A 155 -6.33 -1.58 -2.60
C PHE A 155 -6.62 -1.71 -1.09
N TYR A 156 -5.86 -2.57 -0.40
CA TYR A 156 -5.91 -2.66 1.06
C TYR A 156 -5.48 -1.35 1.74
N ARG A 157 -4.39 -0.70 1.27
CA ARG A 157 -3.95 0.59 1.81
C ARG A 157 -5.02 1.67 1.64
N LEU A 158 -5.66 1.75 0.47
CA LEU A 158 -6.78 2.68 0.26
C LEU A 158 -7.94 2.39 1.21
N TYR A 159 -8.24 1.12 1.43
CA TYR A 159 -9.29 0.72 2.38
C TYR A 159 -8.93 1.14 3.82
N LEU A 160 -7.70 0.90 4.28
CA LEU A 160 -7.25 1.36 5.60
C LEU A 160 -7.32 2.88 5.72
N ARG A 161 -6.87 3.60 4.69
CA ARG A 161 -6.97 5.07 4.66
C ARG A 161 -8.41 5.54 4.79
N SER A 162 -9.35 4.86 4.15
CA SER A 162 -10.78 5.21 4.24
C SER A 162 -11.37 5.02 5.64
N LYS A 163 -10.70 4.33 6.55
CA LYS A 163 -11.10 4.18 7.95
C LYS A 163 -10.57 5.28 8.86
N THR A 164 -9.50 5.94 8.47
CA THR A 164 -8.80 6.93 9.31
C THR A 164 -8.94 8.36 8.80
N ASP A 165 -9.10 8.56 7.49
CA ASP A 165 -9.20 9.87 6.85
C ASP A 165 -10.67 10.28 6.70
N PRO A 166 -11.11 11.38 7.37
CA PRO A 166 -12.51 11.80 7.37
C PRO A 166 -13.02 12.24 5.98
N ASP A 167 -12.14 12.54 5.02
CA ASP A 167 -12.52 12.91 3.65
C ASP A 167 -12.80 11.70 2.76
N TRP A 168 -12.56 10.51 3.27
CA TRP A 168 -12.77 9.25 2.57
C TRP A 168 -14.05 8.54 3.02
N PHE A 169 -14.62 7.77 2.11
CA PHE A 169 -15.70 6.82 2.39
C PHE A 169 -15.18 5.41 2.16
N GLY A 170 -15.28 4.54 3.14
CA GLY A 170 -14.86 3.13 3.06
C GLY A 170 -15.96 2.18 3.47
N MET A 171 -16.20 1.17 2.61
CA MET A 171 -17.15 0.09 2.86
C MET A 171 -16.47 -1.25 2.61
N LEU A 172 -16.74 -2.22 3.49
CA LEU A 172 -16.48 -3.63 3.25
C LEU A 172 -17.81 -4.37 3.34
N LEU A 173 -18.11 -5.15 2.32
CA LEU A 173 -19.36 -5.93 2.22
C LEU A 173 -19.01 -7.41 1.99
N SER A 174 -19.09 -8.20 3.04
CA SER A 174 -18.95 -9.65 2.95
C SER A 174 -20.23 -10.32 2.46
N VAL A 175 -20.14 -11.60 2.10
CA VAL A 175 -21.31 -12.37 1.72
C VAL A 175 -22.31 -12.51 2.88
N ALA A 176 -21.82 -12.56 4.12
CA ALA A 176 -22.65 -12.61 5.32
C ALA A 176 -23.47 -11.32 5.50
N ASP A 177 -22.87 -10.16 5.21
CA ASP A 177 -23.53 -8.85 5.33
C ASP A 177 -24.58 -8.64 4.23
N SER A 178 -24.32 -9.18 3.04
CA SER A 178 -25.17 -8.94 1.87
C SER A 178 -26.38 -9.88 1.81
N GLY A 179 -26.22 -11.12 2.24
CA GLY A 179 -27.23 -12.18 2.12
C GLY A 179 -27.63 -12.53 0.68
N LEU A 180 -26.80 -12.15 -0.32
CA LEU A 180 -27.15 -12.26 -1.74
C LEU A 180 -26.89 -13.65 -2.34
N ILE A 181 -26.11 -14.48 -1.69
CA ILE A 181 -25.70 -15.80 -2.16
C ILE A 181 -26.32 -16.84 -1.23
N SER A 182 -26.87 -17.89 -1.80
CA SER A 182 -27.48 -18.98 -1.01
C SER A 182 -26.39 -19.77 -0.27
N GLN A 183 -26.73 -20.29 0.90
CA GLN A 183 -25.84 -21.16 1.68
C GLN A 183 -25.35 -22.35 0.87
N LYS A 184 -26.24 -22.97 0.08
CA LYS A 184 -25.89 -24.09 -0.80
C LYS A 184 -24.75 -23.74 -1.77
N GLU A 185 -24.79 -22.55 -2.37
CA GLU A 185 -23.75 -22.09 -3.30
C GLU A 185 -22.41 -21.85 -2.57
N LEU A 186 -22.45 -21.33 -1.35
CA LEU A 186 -21.26 -21.16 -0.51
C LEU A 186 -20.67 -22.51 -0.10
N ASP A 187 -21.52 -23.47 0.32
CA ASP A 187 -21.08 -24.83 0.67
C ASP A 187 -20.42 -25.55 -0.53
N ASP A 188 -20.94 -25.32 -1.73
CA ASP A 188 -20.35 -25.88 -2.96
C ASP A 188 -19.05 -25.20 -3.35
N ALA A 189 -18.93 -23.88 -3.18
CA ALA A 189 -17.71 -23.15 -3.41
C ALA A 189 -16.60 -23.56 -2.41
N GLU A 190 -16.94 -23.75 -1.13
CA GLU A 190 -15.99 -24.14 -0.08
C GLU A 190 -15.34 -25.51 -0.34
N LYS A 191 -16.04 -26.43 -1.04
CA LYS A 191 -15.49 -27.75 -1.40
C LYS A 191 -14.38 -27.72 -2.45
N VAL A 192 -14.36 -26.68 -3.29
CA VAL A 192 -13.44 -26.58 -4.45
C VAL A 192 -12.39 -25.47 -4.31
N MET A 193 -12.56 -24.57 -3.35
CA MET A 193 -11.65 -23.48 -3.06
C MET A 193 -10.77 -23.80 -1.85
N THR A 194 -9.57 -23.24 -1.81
CA THR A 194 -8.80 -23.23 -0.57
C THR A 194 -9.47 -22.30 0.46
N PRO A 195 -9.27 -22.52 1.78
CA PRO A 195 -9.82 -21.62 2.80
C PRO A 195 -9.46 -20.15 2.59
N ASP A 196 -8.23 -19.87 2.15
CA ASP A 196 -7.77 -18.51 1.88
C ASP A 196 -8.50 -17.88 0.68
N GLU A 197 -8.65 -18.61 -0.42
CA GLU A 197 -9.41 -18.16 -1.59
C GLU A 197 -10.87 -17.95 -1.25
N PHE A 198 -11.50 -18.88 -0.49
CA PHE A 198 -12.89 -18.78 -0.07
C PHE A 198 -13.10 -17.53 0.79
N ASN A 199 -12.26 -17.32 1.79
CA ASN A 199 -12.33 -16.13 2.64
C ASN A 199 -12.08 -14.84 1.87
N GLN A 200 -11.15 -14.83 0.92
CA GLN A 200 -10.86 -13.68 0.07
C GLN A 200 -12.07 -13.31 -0.80
N GLU A 201 -12.63 -14.26 -1.52
CA GLU A 201 -13.66 -14.02 -2.54
C GLU A 201 -15.04 -13.74 -1.94
N TRP A 202 -15.38 -14.38 -0.80
CA TRP A 202 -16.70 -14.29 -0.20
C TRP A 202 -16.74 -13.44 1.08
N TYR A 203 -15.73 -13.52 1.92
CA TYR A 203 -15.68 -12.77 3.17
C TYR A 203 -14.80 -11.50 3.09
N CYS A 204 -14.27 -11.19 1.91
CA CYS A 204 -13.45 -10.02 1.67
C CYS A 204 -12.19 -9.95 2.56
N SER A 205 -11.60 -11.11 2.87
CA SER A 205 -10.36 -11.18 3.63
C SER A 205 -9.18 -10.70 2.80
N PHE A 206 -8.33 -9.86 3.39
CA PHE A 206 -7.05 -9.45 2.83
C PHE A 206 -5.87 -10.32 3.29
N GLU A 207 -6.13 -11.37 4.06
CA GLU A 207 -5.07 -12.20 4.66
C GLU A 207 -4.51 -13.27 3.71
N ALA A 208 -5.15 -13.54 2.59
CA ALA A 208 -4.62 -14.48 1.61
C ALA A 208 -3.26 -14.01 1.07
N ALA A 209 -2.30 -14.92 1.04
CA ALA A 209 -0.97 -14.64 0.52
C ALA A 209 -1.04 -14.30 -0.99
N ILE A 210 -0.30 -13.27 -1.40
CA ILE A 210 -0.15 -12.95 -2.82
C ILE A 210 0.65 -14.06 -3.49
N GLN A 211 0.19 -14.56 -4.62
CA GLN A 211 0.93 -15.57 -5.39
C GLN A 211 2.32 -15.04 -5.78
N GLY A 212 3.34 -15.87 -5.58
CA GLY A 212 4.73 -15.46 -5.81
C GLY A 212 5.35 -14.61 -4.71
N ALA A 213 4.69 -14.44 -3.56
CA ALA A 213 5.23 -13.67 -2.44
C ALA A 213 6.55 -14.27 -1.93
N TYR A 214 7.51 -13.39 -1.63
CA TYR A 214 8.84 -13.81 -1.21
C TYR A 214 8.93 -14.19 0.27
N TYR A 215 8.15 -13.53 1.16
CA TYR A 215 8.30 -13.63 2.62
C TYR A 215 7.02 -14.02 3.37
N SER A 216 5.92 -14.31 2.68
CA SER A 216 4.64 -14.63 3.30
C SER A 216 4.71 -15.84 4.24
N THR A 217 5.48 -16.88 3.87
CA THR A 217 5.71 -18.05 4.72
C THR A 217 6.47 -17.67 5.99
N GLN A 218 7.55 -16.91 5.87
CA GLN A 218 8.37 -16.48 7.01
C GLN A 218 7.58 -15.61 7.99
N ILE A 219 6.73 -14.72 7.48
CA ILE A 219 5.86 -13.87 8.33
C ILE A 219 4.79 -14.71 9.01
N ARG A 220 4.17 -15.67 8.30
CA ARG A 220 3.20 -16.59 8.92
C ARG A 220 3.83 -17.39 10.05
N ASP A 221 5.01 -17.97 9.80
CA ASP A 221 5.73 -18.75 10.80
C ASP A 221 6.13 -17.87 12.01
N ALA A 222 6.58 -16.63 11.76
CA ALA A 222 6.87 -15.67 12.82
C ALA A 222 5.62 -15.32 13.67
N ARG A 223 4.43 -15.23 13.06
CA ARG A 223 3.15 -15.04 13.80
C ARG A 223 2.81 -16.25 14.65
N GLN A 224 2.92 -17.46 14.09
CA GLN A 224 2.60 -18.71 14.79
C GLN A 224 3.54 -18.95 15.97
N GLU A 225 4.81 -18.57 15.85
CA GLU A 225 5.82 -18.67 16.90
C GLU A 225 5.79 -17.52 17.91
N GLY A 226 4.86 -16.55 17.76
CA GLY A 226 4.73 -15.39 18.66
C GLY A 226 5.83 -14.35 18.52
N ARG A 227 6.61 -14.39 17.43
CA ARG A 227 7.68 -13.42 17.13
C ARG A 227 7.18 -12.10 16.53
N ILE A 228 5.89 -12.00 16.22
CA ILE A 228 5.19 -10.76 15.94
C ILE A 228 4.28 -10.49 17.13
N SER A 229 4.68 -9.53 17.99
CA SER A 229 4.04 -9.29 19.29
C SER A 229 4.22 -7.84 19.75
N GLY A 230 3.78 -7.51 20.96
CA GLY A 230 3.98 -6.18 21.54
C GLY A 230 5.40 -5.95 22.07
N VAL A 231 5.71 -4.71 22.28
CA VAL A 231 6.91 -4.07 22.85
C VAL A 231 8.18 -4.94 22.96
N LEU A 232 9.09 -4.69 22.03
CA LEU A 232 10.36 -5.40 21.99
C LEU A 232 11.57 -4.47 22.23
N TYR A 233 11.31 -3.16 22.46
CA TYR A 233 12.39 -2.19 22.69
C TYR A 233 13.11 -2.42 24.00
N GLU A 234 14.44 -2.50 23.95
CA GLU A 234 15.32 -2.65 25.11
C GLU A 234 16.05 -1.33 25.37
N PRO A 235 15.69 -0.58 26.44
CA PRO A 235 16.24 0.74 26.70
C PRO A 235 17.76 0.82 26.80
N GLY A 236 18.43 -0.22 27.31
CA GLY A 236 19.88 -0.26 27.47
C GLY A 236 20.68 -0.52 26.17
N LEU A 237 20.02 -0.63 25.00
CA LEU A 237 20.68 -0.98 23.74
C LEU A 237 20.51 0.08 22.68
N LYS A 238 21.58 0.35 21.93
CA LYS A 238 21.54 1.26 20.76
C LYS A 238 20.67 0.70 19.63
N VAL A 239 20.01 1.60 18.93
CA VAL A 239 19.14 1.28 17.79
C VAL A 239 19.91 1.45 16.50
N SER A 240 19.91 0.44 15.66
CA SER A 240 20.39 0.54 14.27
C SER A 240 19.20 0.73 13.32
N THR A 241 19.48 1.29 12.15
CA THR A 241 18.46 1.49 11.12
C THR A 241 18.91 0.94 9.76
N ALA A 242 17.96 0.49 8.96
CA ALA A 242 18.20 0.09 7.57
C ALA A 242 17.24 0.84 6.65
N TRP A 243 17.79 1.40 5.58
CA TRP A 243 17.10 2.38 4.74
C TRP A 243 17.05 1.94 3.28
N ASP A 244 15.89 2.10 2.68
CA ASP A 244 15.75 2.27 1.24
C ASP A 244 15.38 3.72 0.95
N ILE A 245 16.11 4.39 0.02
CA ILE A 245 16.03 5.85 -0.14
C ILE A 245 15.63 6.19 -1.57
N GLY A 246 14.34 6.53 -1.76
CA GLY A 246 13.79 7.02 -3.01
C GLY A 246 13.94 8.54 -3.17
N ILE A 247 14.16 9.07 -4.40
CA ILE A 247 14.18 10.53 -4.68
C ILE A 247 12.79 11.05 -5.06
N GLY A 248 12.09 10.35 -5.90
CA GLY A 248 10.72 10.64 -6.33
C GLY A 248 9.73 9.61 -5.84
N ASP A 249 10.21 8.72 -5.00
CA ASP A 249 9.53 7.54 -4.50
C ASP A 249 9.58 7.48 -2.96
N ALA A 250 9.07 6.44 -2.34
CA ALA A 250 9.09 6.33 -0.89
C ALA A 250 10.50 6.09 -0.34
N THR A 251 10.78 6.66 0.83
CA THR A 251 11.91 6.26 1.67
C THR A 251 11.39 5.45 2.82
N ALA A 252 11.92 4.23 2.99
CA ALA A 252 11.54 3.29 4.03
C ALA A 252 12.68 3.08 5.03
N ILE A 253 12.35 3.03 6.32
CA ILE A 253 13.33 2.90 7.41
C ILE A 253 12.86 1.84 8.40
N TRP A 254 13.62 0.77 8.57
CA TRP A 254 13.48 -0.16 9.67
C TRP A 254 14.37 0.24 10.83
N PHE A 255 13.83 0.23 12.04
CA PHE A 255 14.55 0.47 13.29
C PHE A 255 14.66 -0.86 14.03
N PHE A 256 15.87 -1.23 14.43
CA PHE A 256 16.08 -2.52 15.05
C PHE A 256 17.18 -2.51 16.12
N GLN A 257 17.07 -3.44 17.03
CA GLN A 257 18.08 -3.73 18.05
C GLN A 257 18.56 -5.17 17.93
N ARG A 258 19.78 -5.43 18.35
CA ARG A 258 20.34 -6.78 18.46
C ARG A 258 20.38 -7.18 19.94
N VAL A 259 19.66 -8.26 20.28
CA VAL A 259 19.60 -8.78 21.65
C VAL A 259 20.05 -10.23 21.62
N GLY A 260 21.32 -10.48 21.91
CA GLY A 260 21.92 -11.80 21.71
C GLY A 260 21.83 -12.24 20.23
N ALA A 261 21.14 -13.36 19.98
CA ALA A 261 20.92 -13.86 18.62
C ALA A 261 19.69 -13.24 17.91
N GLU A 262 18.86 -12.50 18.66
CA GLU A 262 17.62 -11.91 18.15
C GLU A 262 17.87 -10.59 17.43
N ILE A 263 17.06 -10.32 16.42
CA ILE A 263 16.95 -9.03 15.75
C ILE A 263 15.54 -8.53 16.05
N ARG A 264 15.43 -7.53 16.88
CA ARG A 264 14.16 -6.94 17.29
C ARG A 264 13.84 -5.73 16.42
N LEU A 265 12.91 -5.86 15.47
CA LEU A 265 12.37 -4.77 14.65
C LEU A 265 11.37 -4.01 15.55
N ILE A 266 11.83 -2.89 16.08
CA ILE A 266 11.10 -2.14 17.13
C ILE A 266 10.22 -1.03 16.56
N ASP A 267 10.48 -0.61 15.31
CA ASP A 267 9.74 0.47 14.68
C ASP A 267 9.94 0.43 13.16
N TYR A 268 9.02 1.06 12.43
CA TYR A 268 9.09 1.25 10.98
C TYR A 268 8.59 2.64 10.62
N TYR A 269 9.21 3.26 9.63
CA TYR A 269 8.79 4.56 9.10
C TYR A 269 8.91 4.59 7.58
N GLU A 270 7.91 5.15 6.92
CA GLU A 270 7.90 5.34 5.47
C GLU A 270 7.23 6.66 5.12
N THR A 271 7.82 7.40 4.17
CA THR A 271 7.22 8.61 3.59
C THR A 271 7.76 8.87 2.20
N THR A 272 7.06 9.70 1.41
CA THR A 272 7.45 10.10 0.05
C THR A 272 7.75 11.59 -0.02
N GLY A 273 8.65 11.99 -0.94
CA GLY A 273 8.88 13.39 -1.27
C GLY A 273 9.72 14.19 -0.26
N GLU A 274 10.34 13.52 0.70
CA GLU A 274 11.12 14.17 1.77
C GLU A 274 12.63 13.97 1.61
N GLY A 275 13.41 14.94 2.11
CA GLY A 275 14.87 14.90 2.07
C GLY A 275 15.50 14.57 3.43
N PHE A 276 16.83 14.43 3.46
CA PHE A 276 17.59 14.11 4.69
C PHE A 276 17.35 15.05 5.88
N PRO A 277 17.15 16.37 5.72
CA PRO A 277 16.82 17.24 6.86
C PRO A 277 15.55 16.81 7.58
N TYR A 278 14.53 16.36 6.83
CA TYR A 278 13.29 15.82 7.40
C TYR A 278 13.56 14.52 8.17
N PHE A 279 14.31 13.59 7.59
CA PHE A 279 14.63 12.34 8.24
C PHE A 279 15.51 12.51 9.49
N ALA A 280 16.45 13.46 9.48
CA ALA A 280 17.22 13.79 10.68
C ALA A 280 16.29 14.25 11.82
N LYS A 281 15.27 15.05 11.51
CA LYS A 281 14.25 15.43 12.49
C LYS A 281 13.46 14.22 12.99
N ILE A 282 13.01 13.32 12.10
CA ILE A 282 12.30 12.10 12.49
C ILE A 282 13.15 11.24 13.43
N LEU A 283 14.44 11.05 13.15
CA LEU A 283 15.35 10.32 14.03
C LEU A 283 15.42 10.95 15.42
N ASN A 284 15.56 12.28 15.48
CA ASN A 284 15.60 13.01 16.74
C ASN A 284 14.26 12.90 17.51
N ASP A 285 13.13 13.06 16.81
CA ASP A 285 11.80 13.02 17.42
C ASP A 285 11.47 11.63 18.00
N LYS A 286 11.97 10.56 17.38
CA LYS A 286 11.86 9.20 17.92
C LYS A 286 12.69 8.99 19.21
N GLY A 287 13.74 9.76 19.40
CA GLY A 287 14.54 9.84 20.62
C GLY A 287 15.27 8.55 20.98
N TYR A 288 15.58 7.69 20.01
CA TYR A 288 16.44 6.53 20.21
C TYR A 288 17.92 6.96 20.24
N ILE A 289 18.75 6.20 20.94
CA ILE A 289 20.20 6.33 20.84
C ILE A 289 20.65 5.43 19.69
N TYR A 290 21.20 6.05 18.65
CA TYR A 290 21.53 5.34 17.43
C TYR A 290 22.94 4.77 17.43
N SER A 291 23.10 3.62 16.75
CA SER A 291 24.39 3.00 16.41
C SER A 291 24.61 3.17 14.90
N ASP A 292 24.33 2.15 14.13
CA ASP A 292 24.61 2.09 12.70
C ASP A 292 23.38 2.42 11.84
N HIS A 293 23.60 3.16 10.75
CA HIS A 293 22.60 3.38 9.71
C HIS A 293 23.04 2.64 8.44
N PHE A 294 22.33 1.59 8.04
CA PHE A 294 22.62 0.84 6.82
C PHE A 294 21.88 1.45 5.64
N GLY A 295 22.59 1.75 4.57
CA GLY A 295 22.00 2.38 3.39
C GLY A 295 22.52 1.77 2.08
N PRO A 296 21.77 1.97 0.97
CA PRO A 296 22.10 1.43 -0.33
C PRO A 296 23.39 2.04 -0.90
N HIS A 297 24.02 1.31 -1.81
CA HIS A 297 25.29 1.72 -2.44
C HIS A 297 25.17 2.99 -3.30
N ASP A 298 23.98 3.31 -3.80
CA ASP A 298 23.71 4.50 -4.63
C ASP A 298 23.80 5.83 -3.86
N LEU A 299 23.82 5.80 -2.52
CA LEU A 299 24.15 6.96 -1.68
C LEU A 299 25.50 7.58 -2.00
N GLN A 300 26.42 6.82 -2.61
CA GLN A 300 27.72 7.28 -3.04
C GLN A 300 27.69 8.04 -4.38
N ASN A 301 26.57 7.99 -5.11
CA ASN A 301 26.43 8.69 -6.38
C ASN A 301 26.34 10.21 -6.15
N ARG A 302 27.01 10.97 -7.03
CA ARG A 302 27.00 12.45 -6.98
C ARG A 302 25.72 12.97 -7.63
N GLU A 303 25.08 13.93 -6.99
CA GLU A 303 23.96 14.64 -7.58
C GLU A 303 24.43 15.67 -8.60
N VAL A 304 23.82 15.70 -9.78
CA VAL A 304 24.20 16.55 -10.90
C VAL A 304 24.10 18.05 -10.55
N GLY A 305 23.18 18.44 -9.67
CA GLY A 305 22.97 19.85 -9.31
C GLY A 305 23.88 20.39 -8.20
N SER A 306 24.22 19.56 -7.21
CA SER A 306 25.00 19.98 -6.03
C SER A 306 26.47 19.58 -6.08
N GLY A 307 26.82 18.62 -6.92
CA GLY A 307 28.17 18.01 -6.99
C GLY A 307 28.53 17.17 -5.75
N LYS A 308 27.65 17.10 -4.76
CA LYS A 308 27.83 16.33 -3.52
C LYS A 308 27.19 14.97 -3.64
N THR A 309 27.72 14.01 -2.89
CA THR A 309 27.05 12.73 -2.73
C THR A 309 25.92 12.85 -1.69
N ARG A 310 24.90 12.00 -1.79
CA ARG A 310 23.87 11.91 -0.75
C ARG A 310 24.45 11.50 0.60
N LEU A 311 25.49 10.68 0.59
CA LEU A 311 26.24 10.29 1.78
C LEU A 311 26.83 11.51 2.50
N GLU A 312 27.47 12.43 1.76
CA GLU A 312 28.02 13.67 2.33
C GLU A 312 26.92 14.59 2.91
N VAL A 313 25.74 14.62 2.30
CA VAL A 313 24.61 15.41 2.80
C VAL A 313 24.09 14.83 4.09
N ALA A 314 23.89 13.51 4.15
CA ALA A 314 23.41 12.79 5.34
C ALA A 314 24.41 12.95 6.51
N GLN A 315 25.72 12.80 6.24
CA GLN A 315 26.76 12.91 7.24
C GLN A 315 26.79 14.30 7.93
N LYS A 316 26.54 15.37 7.16
CA LYS A 316 26.44 16.74 7.73
C LYS A 316 25.26 16.92 8.68
N LEU A 317 24.27 16.08 8.59
CA LEU A 317 23.08 16.05 9.45
C LEU A 317 23.20 15.02 10.58
N GLY A 318 24.40 14.43 10.77
CA GLY A 318 24.66 13.45 11.81
C GLY A 318 24.26 12.02 11.47
N ILE A 319 23.81 11.75 10.23
CA ILE A 319 23.43 10.40 9.80
C ILE A 319 24.62 9.75 9.09
N ASN A 320 25.32 8.86 9.78
CA ASN A 320 26.51 8.20 9.26
C ASN A 320 26.16 6.82 8.70
N PHE A 321 26.00 6.72 7.38
CA PHE A 321 25.63 5.46 6.73
C PHE A 321 26.81 4.49 6.59
N LYS A 322 26.55 3.23 6.93
CA LYS A 322 27.32 2.07 6.47
C LYS A 322 26.72 1.59 5.16
N ILE A 323 27.53 1.66 4.10
CA ILE A 323 27.04 1.27 2.76
C ILE A 323 27.02 -0.25 2.62
N VAL A 324 25.86 -0.74 2.24
CA VAL A 324 25.63 -2.18 2.01
C VAL A 324 26.22 -2.59 0.65
N PRO A 325 26.86 -3.75 0.55
CA PRO A 325 27.41 -4.27 -0.72
C PRO A 325 26.33 -4.35 -1.81
N LYS A 326 26.70 -4.00 -3.04
CA LYS A 326 25.85 -4.19 -4.21
C LYS A 326 25.86 -5.66 -4.61
N LEU A 327 24.81 -6.37 -4.27
CA LEU A 327 24.60 -7.77 -4.64
C LEU A 327 23.34 -7.91 -5.52
N PRO A 328 23.19 -9.00 -6.28
CA PRO A 328 21.96 -9.33 -6.96
C PRO A 328 20.77 -9.33 -5.99
N ILE A 329 19.60 -8.92 -6.48
CA ILE A 329 18.39 -8.81 -5.66
C ILE A 329 18.05 -10.14 -4.98
N GLU A 330 18.21 -11.25 -5.71
CA GLU A 330 17.90 -12.59 -5.22
C GLU A 330 18.79 -13.00 -4.04
N GLU A 331 20.09 -12.70 -4.09
CA GLU A 331 21.01 -12.97 -2.98
C GLU A 331 20.58 -12.21 -1.71
N GLY A 332 20.13 -10.97 -1.89
CA GLY A 332 19.57 -10.17 -0.79
C GLY A 332 18.27 -10.74 -0.24
N ILE A 333 17.37 -11.22 -1.12
CA ILE A 333 16.13 -11.89 -0.72
C ILE A 333 16.44 -13.15 0.09
N ASP A 334 17.39 -13.95 -0.36
CA ASP A 334 17.78 -15.16 0.35
C ASP A 334 18.50 -14.87 1.68
N ALA A 335 19.31 -13.82 1.74
CA ALA A 335 19.87 -13.34 3.00
C ALA A 335 18.76 -12.92 4.00
N ALA A 336 17.75 -12.20 3.52
CA ALA A 336 16.60 -11.83 4.32
C ALA A 336 15.81 -13.06 4.80
N ARG A 337 15.55 -14.04 3.95
CA ARG A 337 14.89 -15.31 4.34
C ARG A 337 15.65 -16.05 5.42
N ARG A 338 16.97 -16.15 5.31
CA ARG A 338 17.80 -16.77 6.36
C ARG A 338 17.78 -16.01 7.67
N MET A 339 17.60 -14.69 7.62
CA MET A 339 17.56 -13.84 8.81
C MET A 339 16.22 -13.95 9.56
N PHE A 340 15.11 -14.21 8.87
CA PHE A 340 13.77 -14.17 9.44
C PHE A 340 13.57 -15.02 10.72
N ASN A 341 14.25 -16.15 10.82
CA ASN A 341 14.16 -17.01 12.02
C ASN A 341 14.71 -16.36 13.28
N LYS A 342 15.46 -15.27 13.14
CA LYS A 342 16.02 -14.47 14.26
C LYS A 342 15.25 -13.16 14.47
N CYS A 343 14.30 -12.83 13.58
CA CYS A 343 13.58 -11.57 13.61
C CYS A 343 12.35 -11.65 14.52
N TRP A 344 12.22 -10.61 15.34
CA TRP A 344 11.06 -10.31 16.16
C TRP A 344 10.53 -8.95 15.74
N PHE A 345 9.22 -8.78 15.65
CA PHE A 345 8.62 -7.55 15.15
C PHE A 345 7.64 -6.99 16.18
N ASP A 346 7.74 -5.69 16.46
CA ASP A 346 6.67 -4.97 17.15
C ASP A 346 5.45 -4.89 16.25
N GLU A 347 4.36 -5.56 16.64
CA GLU A 347 3.16 -5.70 15.80
C GLU A 347 2.53 -4.37 15.44
N LYS A 348 2.54 -3.40 16.36
CA LYS A 348 1.88 -2.09 16.16
C LYS A 348 2.76 -1.12 15.39
N LYS A 349 4.01 -0.97 15.82
CA LYS A 349 4.93 0.01 15.25
C LYS A 349 5.47 -0.42 13.88
N CYS A 350 5.57 -1.73 13.65
CA CYS A 350 6.04 -2.30 12.39
C CYS A 350 4.91 -2.75 11.45
N SER A 351 3.63 -2.51 11.77
CA SER A 351 2.49 -3.08 11.04
C SER A 351 2.54 -2.82 9.53
N SER A 352 2.82 -1.59 9.09
CA SER A 352 2.90 -1.25 7.67
C SER A 352 4.09 -1.89 6.96
N GLY A 353 5.24 -1.98 7.63
CA GLY A 353 6.40 -2.70 7.13
C GLY A 353 6.16 -4.22 7.02
N ILE A 354 5.51 -4.82 8.01
CA ILE A 354 5.11 -6.24 7.99
C ILE A 354 4.15 -6.49 6.82
N ASP A 355 3.15 -5.64 6.62
CA ASP A 355 2.21 -5.76 5.49
C ASP A 355 2.92 -5.65 4.14
N ALA A 356 3.93 -4.79 4.03
CA ALA A 356 4.75 -4.69 2.84
C ALA A 356 5.58 -5.97 2.60
N LEU A 357 6.20 -6.54 3.64
CA LEU A 357 6.93 -7.82 3.53
C LEU A 357 6.01 -8.98 3.10
N VAL A 358 4.76 -9.01 3.58
CA VAL A 358 3.76 -10.00 3.14
C VAL A 358 3.40 -9.81 1.66
N ALA A 359 3.31 -8.55 1.21
CA ALA A 359 2.89 -8.20 -0.14
C ALA A 359 4.01 -8.31 -1.18
N TYR A 360 5.28 -8.28 -0.78
CA TYR A 360 6.42 -8.31 -1.70
C TYR A 360 6.48 -9.62 -2.50
N HIS A 361 6.31 -9.53 -3.84
CA HIS A 361 6.09 -10.67 -4.69
C HIS A 361 6.80 -10.57 -6.05
N LYS A 362 6.90 -11.70 -6.75
CA LYS A 362 7.40 -11.79 -8.13
C LYS A 362 6.44 -11.14 -9.11
N GLU A 363 6.96 -10.51 -10.14
CA GLU A 363 6.16 -10.04 -11.26
C GLU A 363 5.61 -11.22 -12.06
N TRP A 364 4.32 -11.19 -12.38
CA TRP A 364 3.67 -12.18 -13.25
C TRP A 364 3.72 -11.73 -14.70
N ASP A 365 4.16 -12.61 -15.61
CA ASP A 365 4.13 -12.38 -17.05
C ASP A 365 2.88 -13.05 -17.66
N ASP A 366 1.87 -12.26 -17.98
CA ASP A 366 0.62 -12.75 -18.58
C ASP A 366 0.83 -13.38 -19.96
N LYS A 367 1.87 -12.98 -20.70
CA LYS A 367 2.15 -13.51 -22.04
C LYS A 367 2.79 -14.89 -22.00
N GLN A 368 3.64 -15.11 -21.01
CA GLN A 368 4.36 -16.37 -20.84
C GLN A 368 3.67 -17.31 -19.84
N GLY A 369 2.72 -16.81 -19.05
CA GLY A 369 2.02 -17.58 -18.02
C GLY A 369 2.93 -18.08 -16.88
N GLN A 370 3.97 -17.29 -16.55
CA GLN A 370 4.95 -17.62 -15.51
C GLN A 370 5.41 -16.39 -14.74
N PHE A 371 5.98 -16.61 -13.55
CA PHE A 371 6.61 -15.54 -12.80
C PHE A 371 7.95 -15.15 -13.41
N LYS A 372 8.22 -13.83 -13.50
CA LYS A 372 9.54 -13.30 -13.80
C LYS A 372 10.50 -13.56 -12.62
N GLU A 373 11.79 -13.52 -12.90
CA GLU A 373 12.80 -13.74 -11.86
C GLU A 373 12.95 -12.55 -10.90
N HIS A 374 12.53 -11.35 -11.31
CA HIS A 374 12.63 -10.15 -10.49
C HIS A 374 11.31 -9.82 -9.77
N PRO A 375 11.39 -9.07 -8.64
CA PRO A 375 10.22 -8.58 -7.94
C PRO A 375 9.39 -7.62 -8.78
N TYR A 376 8.08 -7.64 -8.56
CA TYR A 376 7.20 -6.58 -9.03
C TYR A 376 7.47 -5.32 -8.22
N HIS A 377 7.75 -4.20 -8.92
CA HIS A 377 8.02 -2.94 -8.26
C HIS A 377 6.71 -2.23 -7.96
N ASP A 378 6.35 -2.20 -6.68
CA ASP A 378 5.18 -1.51 -6.15
C ASP A 378 5.49 -0.92 -4.76
N TRP A 379 4.47 -0.48 -4.05
CA TRP A 379 4.59 0.07 -2.71
C TRP A 379 5.31 -0.84 -1.70
N SER A 380 5.28 -2.16 -1.89
CA SER A 380 5.90 -3.14 -0.99
C SER A 380 7.42 -3.20 -1.13
N SER A 381 7.94 -2.72 -2.26
CA SER A 381 9.35 -2.81 -2.62
C SER A 381 10.25 -2.07 -1.63
N HIS A 382 9.87 -0.85 -1.22
CA HIS A 382 10.72 -0.01 -0.38
C HIS A 382 11.00 -0.63 0.99
N ALA A 383 9.96 -1.12 1.66
CA ALA A 383 10.11 -1.82 2.94
C ALA A 383 10.94 -3.10 2.80
N ALA A 384 10.70 -3.87 1.72
CA ALA A 384 11.41 -5.12 1.45
C ALA A 384 12.88 -4.87 1.10
N ASP A 385 13.19 -3.82 0.35
CA ASP A 385 14.56 -3.44 0.01
C ASP A 385 15.32 -2.94 1.25
N ALA A 386 14.71 -2.10 2.08
CA ALA A 386 15.29 -1.70 3.36
C ALA A 386 15.53 -2.92 4.28
N PHE A 387 14.61 -3.89 4.32
CA PHE A 387 14.77 -5.13 5.09
C PHE A 387 15.89 -6.02 4.51
N ARG A 388 16.04 -6.06 3.20
CA ARG A 388 17.14 -6.73 2.51
C ARG A 388 18.49 -6.09 2.84
N TYR A 389 18.56 -4.76 2.90
CA TYR A 389 19.76 -4.04 3.32
C TYR A 389 20.12 -4.30 4.79
N LEU A 390 19.13 -4.47 5.66
CA LEU A 390 19.38 -4.96 7.03
C LEU A 390 20.05 -6.33 7.01
N ALA A 391 19.56 -7.25 6.18
CA ALA A 391 20.11 -8.60 6.11
C ALA A 391 21.55 -8.63 5.56
N LEU A 392 21.85 -7.80 4.54
CA LEU A 392 23.15 -7.72 3.90
C LEU A 392 24.19 -6.91 4.69
N GLY A 393 23.75 -5.93 5.47
CA GLY A 393 24.63 -5.09 6.29
C GLY A 393 25.21 -5.81 7.51
N ARG A 394 24.83 -7.08 7.72
CA ARG A 394 25.37 -7.92 8.79
C ARG A 394 26.71 -8.49 8.37
N THR A 395 27.78 -8.06 8.99
CA THR A 395 29.02 -8.82 8.98
C THR A 395 28.88 -10.04 9.91
N GLU A 396 29.14 -11.23 9.42
CA GLU A 396 29.26 -12.44 10.22
C GLU A 396 30.42 -12.24 11.20
N GLY A 397 30.08 -11.97 12.45
CA GLY A 397 31.07 -11.75 13.52
C GLY A 397 30.65 -10.77 14.59
N GLU A 398 29.68 -9.90 14.34
CA GLU A 398 29.15 -8.98 15.34
C GLU A 398 27.94 -9.57 16.10
N LEU A 399 28.09 -10.75 16.64
CA LEU A 399 27.27 -11.24 17.77
C LEU A 399 27.82 -10.55 19.01
N GLY A 400 27.48 -9.26 19.18
CA GLY A 400 27.85 -8.51 20.36
C GLY A 400 27.22 -9.16 21.59
N ASN A 401 28.05 -9.51 22.55
CA ASN A 401 27.61 -9.79 23.92
C ASN A 401 26.83 -8.55 24.41
N TYR A 402 25.71 -8.78 25.08
CA TYR A 402 24.99 -7.74 25.80
C TYR A 402 25.97 -7.08 26.78
N VAL A 403 26.33 -5.84 26.47
CA VAL A 403 27.04 -4.95 27.41
C VAL A 403 26.09 -3.76 27.56
N GLU A 404 25.49 -3.68 28.73
CA GLU A 404 24.71 -2.50 29.13
C GLU A 404 25.65 -1.29 29.11
N ASP A 405 25.37 -0.33 28.22
CA ASP A 405 26.16 0.88 28.13
C ASP A 405 25.72 1.85 29.24
N PRO A 406 26.58 2.15 30.22
CA PRO A 406 26.21 3.00 31.36
C PRO A 406 25.70 4.39 30.95
N GLU A 407 26.27 4.98 29.88
CA GLU A 407 25.88 6.31 29.40
C GLU A 407 24.43 6.31 28.85
N ILE A 408 24.00 5.20 28.25
CA ILE A 408 22.63 5.05 27.75
C ILE A 408 21.65 4.97 28.92
N ARG A 409 21.99 4.23 29.96
CA ARG A 409 21.15 4.08 31.14
C ARG A 409 20.93 5.42 31.85
N GLU A 410 21.98 6.21 31.99
CA GLU A 410 21.92 7.53 32.60
C GLU A 410 21.06 8.50 31.78
N PHE A 411 21.23 8.51 30.45
CA PHE A 411 20.44 9.33 29.54
C PHE A 411 18.96 8.99 29.57
N GLU A 412 18.60 7.72 29.59
CA GLU A 412 17.20 7.28 29.65
C GLU A 412 16.57 7.54 31.01
N GLU A 413 17.33 7.46 32.07
CA GLU A 413 16.87 7.80 33.41
C GLU A 413 16.57 9.29 33.56
N ILE A 414 17.41 10.16 32.98
CA ILE A 414 17.18 11.60 32.88
C ILE A 414 15.90 11.88 32.09
N ARG A 415 15.74 11.24 30.94
CA ARG A 415 14.57 11.41 30.07
C ARG A 415 13.27 10.93 30.73
N ARG A 416 13.33 9.83 31.48
CA ARG A 416 12.19 9.33 32.25
C ARG A 416 11.79 10.31 33.36
N LYS A 417 12.76 10.88 34.08
CA LYS A 417 12.52 11.90 35.11
C LYS A 417 11.88 13.15 34.53
N GLN A 418 12.29 13.59 33.33
CA GLN A 418 11.69 14.71 32.61
C GLN A 418 10.25 14.43 32.18
N ALA A 419 9.98 13.23 31.67
CA ALA A 419 8.63 12.82 31.24
C ALA A 419 7.64 12.66 32.41
N GLU A 420 8.15 12.30 33.61
CA GLU A 420 7.34 12.16 34.83
C GLU A 420 7.13 13.50 35.56
N GLY A 421 7.61 14.62 35.00
CA GLY A 421 7.48 15.95 35.62
C GLY A 421 8.20 16.13 36.96
N LYS A 422 9.17 15.25 37.26
CA LYS A 422 9.97 15.22 38.49
C LYS A 422 11.43 15.57 38.19
N GLY A 423 11.72 16.72 37.68
CA GLY A 423 13.07 17.17 37.48
C GLY A 423 13.15 18.66 37.21
N ASP A 424 13.62 19.44 38.16
CA ASP A 424 14.07 20.79 37.92
C ASP A 424 15.36 20.77 37.08
N VAL A 425 15.34 21.56 36.01
CA VAL A 425 16.37 21.60 34.93
C VAL A 425 17.66 22.34 35.37
N LEU A 426 17.85 22.65 36.65
CA LEU A 426 18.85 23.63 37.10
C LEU A 426 20.11 23.10 37.82
N ASP A 427 20.29 21.77 37.97
CA ASP A 427 21.45 21.25 38.74
C ASP A 427 22.53 20.47 37.93
N ILE A 428 22.68 20.74 36.62
CA ILE A 428 23.67 20.01 35.80
C ILE A 428 24.83 20.91 35.30
N PHE A 429 24.95 22.15 35.78
CA PHE A 429 26.09 23.03 35.51
C PHE A 429 26.69 23.67 36.77
N GLU A 430 27.14 22.86 37.70
CA GLU A 430 28.19 23.24 38.65
C GLU A 430 29.36 22.21 38.66
#